data_14614ac4f2d2a2b4702568bdec39d324
#
_entry.id   14614ac4f2d2a2b4702568bdec39d324
#
_cell.length_a   1.000
_cell.length_b   1.000
_cell.length_c   1.000
_cell.angle_alpha   90.00
_cell.angle_beta   90.00
_cell.angle_gamma   90.00
#
_symmetry.space_group_name_H-M   'P 1'
#
loop_
_entity.id
_entity.type
_entity.pdbx_description
1 polymer ?
#
loop_
_entity_poly.entity_id
_entity_poly.type
_entity_poly.pdbx_seq_one_letter_code
_entity_poly.pdbx_strand_id
1 'polypeptide(L)' 'MNKNILEGKWDQVKGDIQKKWGKLTKDDLDVIEGDAKKLAGKLQEQYGWSKEKAEKEIEDYKK' A
#
# COMPACT_ATOMS: atom_id res chain seq x y z
N MET A 1 -7.40 -8.86 6.75
CA MET A 1 -7.39 -7.92 5.62
C MET A 1 -7.47 -8.67 4.31
N ASN A 2 -8.34 -8.26 3.43
CA ASN A 2 -8.49 -8.88 2.13
C ASN A 2 -7.40 -8.35 1.19
N LYS A 3 -6.60 -9.25 0.64
CA LYS A 3 -5.48 -8.84 -0.22
C LYS A 3 -5.93 -8.18 -1.52
N ASN A 4 -7.16 -8.43 -1.94
CA ASN A 4 -7.67 -7.91 -3.20
C ASN A 4 -8.50 -6.65 -3.06
N ILE A 5 -8.52 -6.05 -1.87
CA ILE A 5 -9.41 -4.94 -1.58
C ILE A 5 -9.17 -3.72 -2.46
N LEU A 6 -7.95 -3.55 -2.94
CA LEU A 6 -7.58 -2.41 -3.77
C LEU A 6 -7.61 -2.70 -5.27
N GLU A 7 -7.73 -3.97 -5.66
CA GLU A 7 -7.59 -4.36 -7.06
C GLU A 7 -8.53 -3.65 -8.02
N GLY A 8 -9.80 -3.60 -7.67
CA GLY A 8 -10.80 -3.00 -8.55
C GLY A 8 -10.71 -1.49 -8.68
N LYS A 9 -9.93 -0.84 -7.82
CA LYS A 9 -9.82 0.62 -7.80
C LYS A 9 -8.38 1.10 -7.91
N TRP A 10 -7.47 0.19 -8.26
CA TRP A 10 -6.05 0.49 -8.22
C TRP A 10 -5.67 1.73 -9.04
N ASP A 11 -6.16 1.83 -10.26
CA ASP A 11 -5.83 2.97 -11.11
C ASP A 11 -6.30 4.30 -10.50
N GLN A 12 -7.36 4.24 -9.71
CA GLN A 12 -7.91 5.43 -9.06
C GLN A 12 -7.15 5.81 -7.81
N VAL A 13 -6.67 4.81 -7.07
CA VAL A 13 -6.08 5.08 -5.75
C VAL A 13 -4.57 5.12 -5.74
N LYS A 14 -3.89 4.63 -6.78
CA LYS A 14 -2.43 4.57 -6.72
C LYS A 14 -1.78 5.94 -6.56
N GLY A 15 -2.37 6.96 -7.15
CA GLY A 15 -1.87 8.33 -6.98
C GLY A 15 -2.00 8.80 -5.54
N ASP A 16 -3.14 8.50 -4.91
CA ASP A 16 -3.36 8.86 -3.52
C ASP A 16 -2.43 8.10 -2.59
N ILE A 17 -2.16 6.83 -2.90
CA ILE A 17 -1.26 6.01 -2.12
C ILE A 17 0.16 6.57 -2.19
N GLN A 18 0.60 7.00 -3.36
CA GLN A 18 1.91 7.59 -3.51
C GLN A 18 2.01 8.91 -2.74
N LYS A 19 0.93 9.69 -2.72
CA LYS A 19 0.88 10.92 -1.95
C LYS A 19 0.94 10.65 -0.44
N LYS A 20 0.16 9.69 0.02
CA LYS A 20 0.09 9.38 1.44
C LYS A 20 1.40 8.78 1.94
N TRP A 21 1.99 7.91 1.18
CA TRP A 21 3.26 7.27 1.53
C TRP A 21 4.33 7.66 0.51
N GLY A 22 4.87 8.85 0.69
CA GLY A 22 5.76 9.46 -0.29
C GLY A 22 7.06 8.71 -0.55
N LYS A 23 7.43 7.79 0.34
CA LYS A 23 8.63 6.97 0.12
C LYS A 23 8.43 5.87 -0.90
N LEU A 24 7.18 5.58 -1.27
CA LEU A 24 6.91 4.59 -2.30
C LEU A 24 7.24 5.16 -3.66
N THR A 25 7.99 4.40 -4.46
CA THR A 25 8.36 4.81 -5.79
C THR A 25 7.36 4.29 -6.80
N LYS A 26 7.45 4.78 -8.04
CA LYS A 26 6.61 4.27 -9.11
C LYS A 26 6.82 2.78 -9.32
N ASP A 27 8.06 2.31 -9.21
CA ASP A 27 8.36 0.88 -9.34
C ASP A 27 7.69 0.09 -8.22
N ASP A 28 7.67 0.64 -7.00
CA ASP A 28 6.97 -0.01 -5.89
C ASP A 28 5.49 -0.15 -6.20
N LEU A 29 4.88 0.89 -6.74
CA LEU A 29 3.47 0.86 -7.09
C LEU A 29 3.18 -0.18 -8.18
N ASP A 30 4.08 -0.30 -9.15
CA ASP A 30 3.92 -1.29 -10.21
C ASP A 30 3.95 -2.72 -9.64
N VAL A 31 4.79 -2.96 -8.64
CA VAL A 31 4.84 -4.27 -7.99
C VAL A 31 3.59 -4.53 -7.17
N ILE A 32 3.09 -3.51 -6.48
CA ILE A 32 1.93 -3.63 -5.61
C ILE A 32 0.67 -4.02 -6.40
N GLU A 33 0.39 -3.35 -7.49
CA GLU A 33 -0.75 -3.66 -8.38
C GLU A 33 -2.07 -3.89 -7.67
N GLY A 34 -2.33 -3.13 -6.60
CA GLY A 34 -3.58 -3.24 -5.86
C GLY A 34 -3.64 -4.34 -4.82
N ASP A 35 -2.57 -5.08 -4.64
CA ASP A 35 -2.50 -6.15 -3.65
C ASP A 35 -2.08 -5.57 -2.30
N ALA A 36 -3.00 -5.63 -1.32
CA ALA A 36 -2.75 -5.06 -0.01
C ALA A 36 -1.57 -5.70 0.73
N LYS A 37 -1.32 -6.98 0.50
CA LYS A 37 -0.17 -7.64 1.12
C LYS A 37 1.14 -7.10 0.56
N LYS A 38 1.19 -6.88 -0.74
CA LYS A 38 2.38 -6.30 -1.37
C LYS A 38 2.58 -4.86 -0.92
N LEU A 39 1.49 -4.12 -0.77
CA LEU A 39 1.58 -2.76 -0.24
C LEU A 39 2.17 -2.77 1.16
N ALA A 40 1.69 -3.66 2.03
CA ALA A 40 2.23 -3.78 3.37
C ALA A 40 3.73 -4.10 3.35
N GLY A 41 4.14 -5.01 2.47
CA GLY A 41 5.55 -5.36 2.33
C GLY A 41 6.41 -4.18 1.91
N LYS A 42 5.91 -3.38 0.97
CA LYS A 42 6.65 -2.19 0.54
C LYS A 42 6.73 -1.14 1.64
N LEU A 43 5.67 -0.97 2.41
CA LEU A 43 5.70 -0.05 3.54
C LEU A 43 6.72 -0.50 4.59
N GLN A 44 6.82 -1.80 4.83
CA GLN A 44 7.83 -2.32 5.73
C GLN A 44 9.24 -2.03 5.21
N GLU A 45 9.48 -2.21 3.91
CA GLU A 45 10.79 -1.94 3.32
C GLU A 45 11.17 -0.46 3.38
N GLN A 46 10.23 0.40 3.02
CA GLN A 46 10.56 1.83 2.86
C GLN A 46 10.56 2.59 4.18
N TYR A 47 9.74 2.17 5.12
CA TYR A 47 9.60 2.88 6.40
C TYR A 47 10.20 2.13 7.58
N GLY A 48 10.57 0.86 7.39
CA GLY A 48 11.09 0.05 8.49
C GLY A 48 10.03 -0.34 9.50
N TRP A 49 8.76 -0.35 9.10
CA TRP A 49 7.65 -0.69 10.00
C TRP A 49 7.51 -2.19 10.19
N SER A 50 6.91 -2.59 11.32
CA SER A 50 6.50 -3.96 11.52
C SER A 50 5.33 -4.28 10.59
N LYS A 51 5.06 -5.57 10.40
CA LYS A 51 3.92 -6.00 9.60
C LYS A 51 2.62 -5.44 10.18
N GLU A 52 2.48 -5.50 11.51
CA GLU A 52 1.28 -5.00 12.18
C GLU A 52 1.06 -3.52 11.91
N LYS A 53 2.12 -2.73 12.01
CA LYS A 53 2.01 -1.30 11.77
C LYS A 53 1.65 -1.01 10.32
N ALA A 54 2.29 -1.70 9.39
CA ALA A 54 1.99 -1.51 7.96
C ALA A 54 0.53 -1.84 7.68
N GLU A 55 0.04 -2.94 8.21
CA GLU A 55 -1.34 -3.35 8.00
C GLU A 55 -2.31 -2.36 8.64
N LYS A 56 -1.96 -1.83 9.81
CA LYS A 56 -2.81 -0.84 10.46
C LYS A 56 -2.91 0.44 9.64
N GLU A 57 -1.80 0.88 9.09
CA GLU A 57 -1.79 2.07 8.24
C GLU A 57 -2.69 1.89 7.03
N ILE A 58 -2.67 0.70 6.44
CA ILE A 58 -3.52 0.40 5.31
C ILE A 58 -5.00 0.37 5.72
N GLU A 59 -5.29 -0.24 6.87
CA GLU A 59 -6.66 -0.27 7.38
C GLU A 59 -7.20 1.13 7.62
N ASP A 60 -6.39 1.99 8.20
CA ASP A 60 -6.79 3.37 8.46
C ASP A 60 -7.03 4.13 7.14
N TYR A 61 -6.24 3.85 6.13
CA TYR A 61 -6.42 4.48 4.82
C TYR A 61 -7.76 4.08 4.18
N LYS A 62 -8.17 2.84 4.35
CA LYS A 62 -9.40 2.33 3.74
C LYS A 62 -10.67 2.87 4.40
N LYS A 63 -10.56 3.41 5.57
CA LYS A 63 -11.70 4.04 6.24
C LYS A 63 -11.97 5.41 5.63
#